data_10c231c7ea4e11a0439956fba1d9145b
#
_entry.id   10c231c7ea4e11a0439956fba1d9145b
#
_cell.length_a   1.000
_cell.length_b   1.000
_cell.length_c   1.000
_cell.angle_alpha   90.00
_cell.angle_beta   90.00
_cell.angle_gamma   90.00
#
_symmetry.space_group_name_H-M   'P 1'
#
loop_
_entity.id
_entity.type
_entity.pdbx_description
1 polymer ?
#
loop_
_entity_poly.entity_id
_entity_poly.type
_entity_poly.pdbx_seq_one_letter_code
_entity_poly.pdbx_strand_id
1 'polypeptide(L)'
;MSDNLFSPNKEFSDNAYFKSLDQYNDLYNQSISNPENFWAEIANRITWFKKWDKVREYDFIKGSIKWFDGAKLNVSYNCLDRHVENGFGEQSAIIWEGNNPQEDQSFTYNELLSEVKKFANVLKSIGVEKGDRVCLYMQMVPQLPIAMLACARIGAVHSVVFGAFSPESLRDRINDSSCKVLITQDTGVRGTKQNIPMKANADKAVSETPSIEHVIVVKRTGVDVEIKSDRDLWWHEMMENADLECIPEEMNAEDPLFILYTSGSTGTPKGVMHTTGGYLVYTSFTHEKIFDYKPGDIYWCTADIGWITGHSYIVYGPLANRAVTIMFEGVPNYPDFGRFWDVVDKHKVKQFYTAPTALRALMKEGDDHVISRNLSSLQLLGTVGEPIKEPEWMWYYNIVGKGKCPIVDTWWQTETGGILISPLPGATPTKPGSATNPFFGIEPVLLSDDGKEIEGNNVQGLLAIKQSWPGQMRTVYGDHQRFIDTYFSQVPGYYFTGDGARRDKDGYYWITGRVDDVLNISGHRIGTAEVEGAIGKATGVAEAAVVGFPHEIKGQGIYAFVTLMTGTVDNTDINEGIMDSVTKIIGPHAKPDKIQYTPALP
;
A
#
# COMPACT_ATOMS: atom_id res chain seq x y z
N MET A 1 -16.14 -11.45 18.63
CA MET A 1 -15.38 -11.75 17.42
C MET A 1 -15.54 -13.23 17.12
N SER A 2 -15.71 -13.59 15.86
CA SER A 2 -15.95 -14.97 15.44
C SER A 2 -14.70 -15.81 15.69
N ASP A 3 -14.84 -16.94 16.42
CA ASP A 3 -13.81 -17.95 16.57
C ASP A 3 -13.79 -18.93 15.36
N ASN A 4 -14.56 -18.62 14.31
CA ASN A 4 -14.66 -19.44 13.13
C ASN A 4 -13.37 -19.41 12.33
N LEU A 5 -12.75 -20.57 12.20
CA LEU A 5 -11.58 -20.78 11.36
C LEU A 5 -12.02 -21.20 9.94
N PHE A 6 -11.49 -20.50 8.95
CA PHE A 6 -11.66 -20.82 7.54
C PHE A 6 -10.37 -21.46 7.03
N SER A 7 -10.40 -22.79 6.92
CA SER A 7 -9.24 -23.52 6.40
C SER A 7 -9.05 -23.24 4.91
N PRO A 8 -7.79 -23.20 4.43
CA PRO A 8 -7.51 -23.09 3.01
C PRO A 8 -8.21 -24.18 2.21
N ASN A 9 -8.71 -23.83 1.02
CA ASN A 9 -9.29 -24.82 0.10
C ASN A 9 -8.20 -25.81 -0.32
N LYS A 10 -8.50 -27.10 -0.26
CA LYS A 10 -7.53 -28.18 -0.57
C LYS A 10 -6.96 -28.06 -1.98
N GLU A 11 -7.80 -27.75 -2.97
CA GLU A 11 -7.37 -27.57 -4.36
C GLU A 11 -6.37 -26.41 -4.50
N PHE A 12 -6.60 -25.30 -3.76
CA PHE A 12 -5.68 -24.19 -3.72
C PHE A 12 -4.38 -24.59 -3.02
N SER A 13 -4.45 -25.20 -1.84
CA SER A 13 -3.28 -25.61 -1.05
C SER A 13 -2.37 -26.56 -1.82
N ASP A 14 -2.93 -27.53 -2.54
CA ASP A 14 -2.16 -28.52 -3.32
C ASP A 14 -1.27 -27.85 -4.38
N ASN A 15 -1.65 -26.66 -4.86
CA ASN A 15 -0.94 -25.87 -5.88
C ASN A 15 -0.17 -24.65 -5.33
N ALA A 16 -0.34 -24.34 -4.04
CA ALA A 16 0.30 -23.18 -3.42
C ALA A 16 1.80 -23.37 -3.17
N TYR A 17 2.53 -22.27 -3.01
CA TYR A 17 3.93 -22.30 -2.57
C TYR A 17 4.09 -22.89 -1.18
N PHE A 18 3.15 -22.57 -0.27
CA PHE A 18 3.09 -23.10 1.09
C PHE A 18 1.78 -23.86 1.26
N LYS A 19 1.87 -25.14 1.63
CA LYS A 19 0.74 -26.07 1.67
C LYS A 19 0.27 -26.39 3.08
N SER A 20 1.07 -26.06 4.09
CA SER A 20 0.77 -26.36 5.50
C SER A 20 1.43 -25.36 6.45
N LEU A 21 0.87 -25.26 7.66
CA LEU A 21 1.47 -24.49 8.74
C LEU A 21 2.85 -25.04 9.15
N ASP A 22 3.12 -26.34 9.00
CA ASP A 22 4.45 -26.88 9.31
C ASP A 22 5.51 -26.30 8.37
N GLN A 23 5.23 -26.23 7.06
CA GLN A 23 6.14 -25.57 6.11
C GLN A 23 6.35 -24.09 6.41
N TYR A 24 5.29 -23.38 6.82
CA TYR A 24 5.42 -22.02 7.27
C TYR A 24 6.30 -21.93 8.52
N ASN A 25 6.02 -22.74 9.56
CA ASN A 25 6.76 -22.70 10.82
C ASN A 25 8.24 -23.01 10.65
N ASP A 26 8.58 -24.02 9.84
CA ASP A 26 9.96 -24.41 9.55
C ASP A 26 10.73 -23.24 8.92
N LEU A 27 10.17 -22.63 7.88
CA LEU A 27 10.82 -21.51 7.20
C LEU A 27 10.83 -20.23 8.06
N TYR A 28 9.76 -19.98 8.81
CA TYR A 28 9.70 -18.85 9.75
C TYR A 28 10.80 -18.97 10.82
N ASN A 29 10.92 -20.15 11.44
CA ASN A 29 11.95 -20.38 12.44
C ASN A 29 13.38 -20.21 11.87
N GLN A 30 13.64 -20.66 10.64
CA GLN A 30 14.91 -20.41 9.96
C GLN A 30 15.14 -18.91 9.72
N SER A 31 14.12 -18.19 9.31
CA SER A 31 14.21 -16.75 9.03
C SER A 31 14.52 -15.91 10.27
N ILE A 32 14.11 -16.38 11.46
CA ILE A 32 14.37 -15.70 12.74
C ILE A 32 15.70 -16.15 13.35
N SER A 33 15.99 -17.45 13.35
CA SER A 33 17.19 -17.99 14.00
C SER A 33 18.48 -17.77 13.19
N ASN A 34 18.38 -17.68 11.86
CA ASN A 34 19.53 -17.48 10.96
C ASN A 34 19.19 -16.47 9.84
N PRO A 35 18.84 -15.23 10.20
CA PRO A 35 18.31 -14.25 9.25
C PRO A 35 19.34 -13.83 8.17
N GLU A 36 20.63 -13.85 8.45
CA GLU A 36 21.63 -13.48 7.44
C GLU A 36 21.68 -14.50 6.30
N ASN A 37 21.74 -15.79 6.61
CA ASN A 37 21.71 -16.83 5.58
C ASN A 37 20.36 -16.87 4.85
N PHE A 38 19.27 -16.73 5.61
CA PHE A 38 17.93 -16.70 5.03
C PHE A 38 17.80 -15.57 3.98
N TRP A 39 18.14 -14.34 4.36
CA TRP A 39 18.00 -13.21 3.43
C TRP A 39 19.05 -13.22 2.31
N ALA A 40 20.23 -13.79 2.54
CA ALA A 40 21.21 -14.02 1.48
C ALA A 40 20.67 -14.97 0.41
N GLU A 41 19.96 -16.03 0.81
CA GLU A 41 19.32 -16.97 -0.11
C GLU A 41 18.16 -16.28 -0.86
N ILE A 42 17.26 -15.60 -0.14
CA ILE A 42 16.14 -14.87 -0.76
C ILE A 42 16.62 -13.80 -1.74
N ALA A 43 17.72 -13.11 -1.45
CA ALA A 43 18.26 -12.06 -2.31
C ALA A 43 18.79 -12.57 -3.67
N ASN A 44 19.03 -13.88 -3.83
CA ASN A 44 19.37 -14.44 -5.14
C ASN A 44 18.20 -14.43 -6.16
N ARG A 45 17.00 -14.03 -5.73
CA ARG A 45 15.83 -13.85 -6.61
C ARG A 45 15.93 -12.67 -7.57
N ILE A 46 16.82 -11.71 -7.28
CA ILE A 46 17.09 -10.56 -8.14
C ILE A 46 18.51 -10.62 -8.71
N THR A 47 18.77 -9.83 -9.77
CA THR A 47 20.07 -9.72 -10.40
C THR A 47 20.90 -8.63 -9.74
N TRP A 48 22.08 -9.00 -9.27
CA TRP A 48 23.08 -8.11 -8.71
C TRP A 48 24.25 -7.95 -9.68
N PHE A 49 24.65 -6.72 -9.96
CA PHE A 49 25.88 -6.45 -10.72
C PHE A 49 27.12 -6.75 -9.89
N LYS A 50 27.04 -6.50 -8.58
CA LYS A 50 28.00 -6.94 -7.56
C LYS A 50 27.21 -7.45 -6.35
N LYS A 51 27.55 -8.63 -5.81
CA LYS A 51 26.98 -9.13 -4.54
C LYS A 51 27.52 -8.34 -3.36
N TRP A 52 26.83 -8.43 -2.25
CA TRP A 52 27.12 -7.75 -0.99
C TRP A 52 28.38 -8.27 -0.31
N ASP A 53 28.98 -7.41 0.47
CA ASP A 53 30.06 -7.75 1.39
C ASP A 53 29.46 -8.16 2.76
N LYS A 54 28.32 -7.57 3.17
CA LYS A 54 27.57 -7.87 4.38
C LYS A 54 26.07 -7.87 4.13
N VAL A 55 25.35 -8.89 4.62
CA VAL A 55 23.90 -9.03 4.37
C VAL A 55 23.10 -7.98 5.13
N ARG A 56 23.38 -7.81 6.43
CA ARG A 56 22.71 -6.82 7.27
C ARG A 56 23.60 -6.24 8.34
N GLU A 57 23.34 -4.99 8.68
CA GLU A 57 23.87 -4.29 9.83
C GLU A 57 22.82 -3.31 10.34
N TYR A 58 22.47 -3.38 11.62
CA TYR A 58 21.55 -2.43 12.20
C TYR A 58 21.78 -2.21 13.69
N ASP A 59 21.39 -1.02 14.14
CA ASP A 59 21.37 -0.61 15.54
C ASP A 59 20.14 0.29 15.74
N PHE A 60 19.09 -0.26 16.34
CA PHE A 60 17.84 0.48 16.55
C PHE A 60 17.98 1.61 17.58
N ILE A 61 18.99 1.56 18.48
CA ILE A 61 19.24 2.66 19.41
C ILE A 61 19.78 3.89 18.67
N LYS A 62 20.60 3.65 17.63
CA LYS A 62 21.18 4.72 16.80
C LYS A 62 20.36 5.02 15.55
N GLY A 63 19.28 4.27 15.28
CA GLY A 63 18.53 4.37 14.05
C GLY A 63 19.34 4.00 12.79
N SER A 64 20.41 3.24 12.92
CA SER A 64 21.26 2.84 11.80
C SER A 64 20.80 1.52 11.23
N ILE A 65 20.53 1.47 9.91
CA ILE A 65 20.01 0.28 9.23
C ILE A 65 20.66 0.19 7.85
N LYS A 66 21.27 -0.97 7.55
CA LYS A 66 21.84 -1.30 6.24
C LYS A 66 21.53 -2.74 5.86
N TRP A 67 21.22 -2.95 4.60
CA TRP A 67 20.99 -4.26 4.01
C TRP A 67 21.75 -4.42 2.70
N PHE A 68 22.40 -5.57 2.53
CA PHE A 68 23.21 -5.90 1.36
C PHE A 68 24.31 -4.86 1.08
N ASP A 69 25.00 -4.43 2.16
CA ASP A 69 26.06 -3.41 2.08
C ASP A 69 27.18 -3.84 1.14
N GLY A 70 27.62 -2.93 0.28
CA GLY A 70 28.61 -3.17 -0.77
C GLY A 70 28.05 -3.79 -2.06
N ALA A 71 26.78 -4.18 -2.10
CA ALA A 71 26.16 -4.71 -3.32
C ALA A 71 25.80 -3.61 -4.31
N LYS A 72 25.73 -4.00 -5.61
CA LYS A 72 25.31 -3.13 -6.69
C LYS A 72 24.23 -3.77 -7.55
N LEU A 73 23.20 -2.97 -7.90
CA LEU A 73 22.08 -3.38 -8.73
C LEU A 73 21.48 -2.16 -9.44
N ASN A 74 20.47 -2.42 -10.27
CA ASN A 74 19.54 -1.40 -10.71
C ASN A 74 18.12 -1.95 -10.62
N VAL A 75 17.19 -1.17 -10.06
CA VAL A 75 15.80 -1.58 -9.85
C VAL A 75 15.05 -1.69 -11.17
N SER A 76 15.23 -0.73 -12.10
CA SER A 76 14.62 -0.77 -13.43
C SER A 76 15.10 -1.99 -14.23
N TYR A 77 16.40 -2.30 -14.18
CA TYR A 77 16.96 -3.52 -14.80
C TYR A 77 16.26 -4.78 -14.26
N ASN A 78 16.10 -4.86 -12.95
CA ASN A 78 15.46 -6.01 -12.33
C ASN A 78 13.97 -6.14 -12.63
N CYS A 79 13.30 -5.02 -12.89
CA CYS A 79 11.88 -5.01 -13.27
C CYS A 79 11.65 -5.27 -14.76
N LEU A 80 12.61 -4.96 -15.65
CA LEU A 80 12.41 -4.96 -17.10
C LEU A 80 13.49 -5.72 -17.87
N ASP A 81 14.72 -5.22 -17.92
CA ASP A 81 15.79 -5.70 -18.81
C ASP A 81 16.02 -7.20 -18.67
N ARG A 82 16.19 -7.70 -17.44
CA ARG A 82 16.47 -9.12 -17.21
C ARG A 82 15.35 -10.04 -17.72
N HIS A 83 14.11 -9.56 -17.76
CA HIS A 83 12.98 -10.36 -18.29
C HIS A 83 13.02 -10.40 -19.80
N VAL A 84 13.34 -9.27 -20.45
CA VAL A 84 13.54 -9.19 -21.89
C VAL A 84 14.73 -10.05 -22.33
N GLU A 85 15.87 -9.94 -21.64
CA GLU A 85 17.08 -10.74 -21.88
C GLU A 85 16.83 -12.26 -21.71
N ASN A 86 15.91 -12.64 -20.83
CA ASN A 86 15.50 -14.02 -20.63
C ASN A 86 14.39 -14.50 -21.60
N GLY A 87 14.06 -13.71 -22.63
CA GLY A 87 13.12 -14.09 -23.69
C GLY A 87 11.65 -13.87 -23.38
N PHE A 88 11.33 -13.07 -22.35
CA PHE A 88 9.95 -12.76 -21.96
C PHE A 88 9.48 -11.38 -22.41
N GLY A 89 10.17 -10.77 -23.37
CA GLY A 89 9.87 -9.42 -23.83
C GLY A 89 8.46 -9.23 -24.39
N GLU A 90 7.88 -10.26 -25.01
CA GLU A 90 6.53 -10.22 -25.59
C GLU A 90 5.40 -10.49 -24.56
N GLN A 91 5.73 -10.85 -23.32
CA GLN A 91 4.74 -10.99 -22.27
C GLN A 91 4.23 -9.61 -21.85
N SER A 92 2.92 -9.49 -21.61
CA SER A 92 2.33 -8.29 -21.01
C SER A 92 2.95 -8.01 -19.64
N ALA A 93 3.30 -6.75 -19.39
CA ALA A 93 3.82 -6.25 -18.13
C ALA A 93 2.76 -5.45 -17.38
N ILE A 94 2.20 -4.43 -18.02
CA ILE A 94 1.16 -3.56 -17.46
C ILE A 94 -0.05 -3.58 -18.39
N ILE A 95 -1.23 -3.77 -17.80
CA ILE A 95 -2.50 -3.49 -18.43
C ILE A 95 -3.07 -2.24 -17.76
N TRP A 96 -3.15 -1.15 -18.49
CA TRP A 96 -3.83 0.05 -18.03
C TRP A 96 -5.30 0.00 -18.39
N GLU A 97 -6.16 0.26 -17.42
CA GLU A 97 -7.61 0.36 -17.57
C GLU A 97 -8.04 1.78 -17.21
N GLY A 98 -8.52 2.54 -18.19
CA GLY A 98 -8.86 3.94 -18.06
C GLY A 98 -10.13 4.20 -17.23
N ASN A 99 -10.36 5.47 -16.91
CA ASN A 99 -11.60 5.91 -16.28
C ASN A 99 -12.83 5.56 -17.14
N ASN A 100 -12.76 5.79 -18.46
CA ASN A 100 -13.75 5.28 -19.42
C ASN A 100 -13.53 3.78 -19.62
N PRO A 101 -14.55 2.91 -19.43
CA PRO A 101 -14.43 1.46 -19.62
C PRO A 101 -14.00 1.00 -21.02
N GLN A 102 -14.10 1.89 -22.01
CA GLN A 102 -13.67 1.63 -23.38
C GLN A 102 -12.22 2.02 -23.66
N GLU A 103 -11.54 2.62 -22.67
CA GLU A 103 -10.13 3.00 -22.75
C GLU A 103 -9.29 1.97 -22.00
N ASP A 104 -8.47 1.22 -22.73
CA ASP A 104 -7.45 0.35 -22.16
C ASP A 104 -6.19 0.35 -23.03
N GLN A 105 -5.08 0.00 -22.42
CA GLN A 105 -3.81 -0.15 -23.11
C GLN A 105 -2.98 -1.23 -22.41
N SER A 106 -2.36 -2.11 -23.17
CA SER A 106 -1.42 -3.10 -22.66
C SER A 106 -0.01 -2.76 -23.14
N PHE A 107 0.95 -2.92 -22.25
CA PHE A 107 2.37 -2.83 -22.55
C PHE A 107 3.02 -4.18 -22.32
N THR A 108 3.74 -4.67 -23.33
CA THR A 108 4.68 -5.79 -23.15
C THR A 108 5.91 -5.33 -22.37
N TYR A 109 6.73 -6.28 -21.88
CA TYR A 109 8.01 -5.94 -21.24
C TYR A 109 8.95 -5.23 -22.22
N ASN A 110 8.95 -5.58 -23.52
CA ASN A 110 9.71 -4.87 -24.55
C ASN A 110 9.26 -3.42 -24.72
N GLU A 111 7.96 -3.20 -24.86
CA GLU A 111 7.40 -1.86 -25.05
C GLU A 111 7.64 -0.99 -23.82
N LEU A 112 7.38 -1.53 -22.61
CA LEU A 112 7.61 -0.81 -21.37
C LEU A 112 9.10 -0.46 -21.19
N LEU A 113 10.01 -1.38 -21.48
CA LEU A 113 11.46 -1.13 -21.44
C LEU A 113 11.87 -0.04 -22.41
N SER A 114 11.33 -0.05 -23.63
CA SER A 114 11.58 0.98 -24.64
C SER A 114 11.15 2.36 -24.16
N GLU A 115 9.93 2.49 -23.63
CA GLU A 115 9.41 3.75 -23.11
C GLU A 115 10.22 4.25 -21.90
N VAL A 116 10.62 3.35 -21.00
CA VAL A 116 11.46 3.68 -19.84
C VAL A 116 12.86 4.15 -20.27
N LYS A 117 13.50 3.50 -21.25
CA LYS A 117 14.81 3.92 -21.77
C LYS A 117 14.73 5.32 -22.40
N LYS A 118 13.72 5.57 -23.25
CA LYS A 118 13.48 6.89 -23.85
C LYS A 118 13.30 7.95 -22.81
N PHE A 119 12.39 7.73 -21.84
CA PHE A 119 12.11 8.74 -20.82
C PHE A 119 13.30 8.97 -19.88
N ALA A 120 14.09 7.94 -19.59
CA ALA A 120 15.36 8.08 -18.88
C ALA A 120 16.33 9.02 -19.61
N ASN A 121 16.42 8.91 -20.95
CA ASN A 121 17.22 9.82 -21.76
C ASN A 121 16.61 11.24 -21.83
N VAL A 122 15.28 11.38 -21.81
CA VAL A 122 14.62 12.69 -21.67
C VAL A 122 15.06 13.37 -20.38
N LEU A 123 15.00 12.66 -19.24
CA LEU A 123 15.43 13.21 -17.95
C LEU A 123 16.91 13.62 -17.97
N LYS A 124 17.79 12.80 -18.56
CA LYS A 124 19.22 13.14 -18.71
C LYS A 124 19.44 14.37 -19.60
N SER A 125 18.66 14.53 -20.68
CA SER A 125 18.79 15.65 -21.62
C SER A 125 18.47 17.00 -21.00
N ILE A 126 17.65 17.02 -19.94
CA ILE A 126 17.32 18.22 -19.14
C ILE A 126 18.14 18.32 -17.86
N GLY A 127 19.25 17.58 -17.76
CA GLY A 127 20.23 17.70 -16.70
C GLY A 127 19.89 16.97 -15.41
N VAL A 128 18.99 15.99 -15.43
CA VAL A 128 18.76 15.11 -14.24
C VAL A 128 19.91 14.13 -14.12
N GLU A 129 20.52 14.10 -12.95
CA GLU A 129 21.66 13.25 -12.60
C GLU A 129 21.31 12.29 -11.46
N LYS A 130 22.20 11.31 -11.22
CA LYS A 130 22.10 10.40 -10.07
C LYS A 130 21.98 11.18 -8.76
N GLY A 131 20.96 10.84 -7.96
CA GLY A 131 20.66 11.48 -6.67
C GLY A 131 19.77 12.72 -6.78
N ASP A 132 19.49 13.25 -7.97
CA ASP A 132 18.49 14.32 -8.14
C ASP A 132 17.08 13.80 -7.81
N ARG A 133 16.22 14.68 -7.28
CA ARG A 133 14.84 14.34 -6.96
C ARG A 133 13.90 14.82 -8.05
N VAL A 134 13.00 13.92 -8.44
CA VAL A 134 11.96 14.15 -9.46
C VAL A 134 10.59 13.95 -8.81
N CYS A 135 9.77 15.00 -8.82
CA CYS A 135 8.40 14.94 -8.28
C CYS A 135 7.43 14.46 -9.38
N LEU A 136 6.55 13.52 -9.03
CA LEU A 136 5.54 12.95 -9.92
C LEU A 136 4.15 13.28 -9.36
N TYR A 137 3.43 14.19 -10.04
CA TYR A 137 2.07 14.62 -9.68
C TYR A 137 1.13 14.33 -10.84
N MET A 138 0.70 13.07 -10.94
CA MET A 138 -0.15 12.55 -12.00
C MET A 138 -1.23 11.64 -11.41
N GLN A 139 -2.29 11.40 -12.18
CA GLN A 139 -3.23 10.32 -11.91
C GLN A 139 -2.64 8.97 -12.34
N MET A 140 -3.45 7.90 -12.25
CA MET A 140 -3.06 6.53 -12.62
C MET A 140 -2.96 6.35 -14.14
N VAL A 141 -2.06 7.10 -14.79
CA VAL A 141 -1.77 7.03 -16.23
C VAL A 141 -0.50 6.23 -16.49
N PRO A 142 -0.32 5.58 -17.67
CA PRO A 142 0.84 4.74 -17.96
C PRO A 142 2.19 5.44 -17.80
N GLN A 143 2.23 6.75 -18.01
CA GLN A 143 3.43 7.57 -17.85
C GLN A 143 3.95 7.60 -16.41
N LEU A 144 3.10 7.35 -15.41
CA LEU A 144 3.52 7.35 -14.00
C LEU A 144 4.53 6.23 -13.68
N PRO A 145 4.24 4.93 -13.91
CA PRO A 145 5.23 3.88 -13.69
C PRO A 145 6.43 3.98 -14.66
N ILE A 146 6.24 4.49 -15.88
CA ILE A 146 7.36 4.76 -16.82
C ILE A 146 8.32 5.77 -16.19
N ALA A 147 7.81 6.88 -15.64
CA ALA A 147 8.63 7.89 -14.98
C ALA A 147 9.35 7.35 -13.73
N MET A 148 8.67 6.55 -12.89
CA MET A 148 9.28 5.92 -11.72
C MET A 148 10.46 5.02 -12.12
N LEU A 149 10.26 4.15 -13.10
CA LEU A 149 11.27 3.22 -13.59
C LEU A 149 12.41 3.93 -14.33
N ALA A 150 12.12 5.03 -15.04
CA ALA A 150 13.14 5.86 -15.66
C ALA A 150 14.02 6.57 -14.63
N CYS A 151 13.44 7.13 -13.56
CA CYS A 151 14.20 7.65 -12.43
C CYS A 151 15.10 6.57 -11.82
N ALA A 152 14.54 5.40 -11.51
CA ALA A 152 15.31 4.27 -10.97
C ALA A 152 16.44 3.82 -11.92
N ARG A 153 16.22 3.92 -13.25
CA ARG A 153 17.21 3.54 -14.25
C ARG A 153 18.46 4.40 -14.21
N ILE A 154 18.29 5.71 -14.05
CA ILE A 154 19.43 6.68 -14.03
C ILE A 154 19.92 7.02 -12.62
N GLY A 155 19.34 6.38 -11.58
CA GLY A 155 19.68 6.65 -10.19
C GLY A 155 19.11 7.95 -9.62
N ALA A 156 18.12 8.57 -10.28
CA ALA A 156 17.36 9.67 -9.72
C ALA A 156 16.33 9.15 -8.70
N VAL A 157 16.03 9.98 -7.70
CA VAL A 157 15.10 9.66 -6.61
C VAL A 157 13.72 10.24 -6.93
N HIS A 158 12.72 9.38 -7.13
CA HIS A 158 11.38 9.91 -7.37
C HIS A 158 10.60 10.17 -6.07
N SER A 159 9.69 11.15 -6.13
CA SER A 159 8.72 11.45 -5.09
C SER A 159 7.34 11.56 -5.70
N VAL A 160 6.51 10.53 -5.53
CA VAL A 160 5.15 10.52 -6.07
C VAL A 160 4.23 11.26 -5.09
N VAL A 161 3.45 12.19 -5.62
CA VAL A 161 2.45 12.96 -4.88
C VAL A 161 1.07 12.58 -5.42
N PHE A 162 0.18 12.15 -4.51
CA PHE A 162 -1.17 11.75 -4.86
C PHE A 162 -1.90 12.84 -5.65
N GLY A 163 -2.45 12.50 -6.80
CA GLY A 163 -3.04 13.46 -7.75
C GLY A 163 -4.24 14.27 -7.24
N ALA A 164 -4.81 13.90 -6.09
CA ALA A 164 -5.88 14.66 -5.46
C ALA A 164 -5.40 15.65 -4.37
N PHE A 165 -4.09 15.73 -4.10
CA PHE A 165 -3.56 16.70 -3.15
C PHE A 165 -3.62 18.13 -3.69
N SER A 166 -3.75 19.09 -2.76
CA SER A 166 -3.79 20.51 -3.07
C SER A 166 -2.44 21.04 -3.58
N PRO A 167 -2.43 22.18 -4.27
CA PRO A 167 -1.20 22.86 -4.67
C PRO A 167 -0.24 23.12 -3.50
N GLU A 168 -0.76 23.47 -2.33
CA GLU A 168 0.02 23.72 -1.12
C GLU A 168 0.72 22.44 -0.66
N SER A 169 -0.01 21.31 -0.62
CA SER A 169 0.55 20.00 -0.29
C SER A 169 1.63 19.55 -1.27
N LEU A 170 1.46 19.86 -2.56
CA LEU A 170 2.46 19.57 -3.60
C LEU A 170 3.71 20.44 -3.40
N ARG A 171 3.53 21.77 -3.22
CA ARG A 171 4.60 22.74 -2.95
C ARG A 171 5.47 22.29 -1.76
N ASP A 172 4.84 21.95 -0.65
CA ASP A 172 5.55 21.62 0.59
C ASP A 172 6.44 20.38 0.40
N ARG A 173 5.99 19.38 -0.34
CA ARG A 173 6.77 18.17 -0.65
C ARG A 173 7.92 18.45 -1.62
N ILE A 174 7.69 19.28 -2.63
CA ILE A 174 8.74 19.72 -3.57
C ILE A 174 9.83 20.46 -2.81
N ASN A 175 9.46 21.39 -1.94
CA ASN A 175 10.42 22.19 -1.18
C ASN A 175 11.20 21.34 -0.18
N ASP A 176 10.55 20.46 0.56
CA ASP A 176 11.20 19.57 1.53
C ASP A 176 12.24 18.65 0.85
N SER A 177 11.90 18.07 -0.29
CA SER A 177 12.82 17.20 -1.03
C SER A 177 13.72 17.94 -2.02
N SER A 178 13.52 19.24 -2.22
CA SER A 178 14.23 20.06 -3.22
C SER A 178 14.22 19.39 -4.60
N CYS A 179 13.04 19.03 -5.09
CA CYS A 179 12.89 18.41 -6.41
C CYS A 179 13.32 19.36 -7.51
N LYS A 180 14.05 18.84 -8.50
CA LYS A 180 14.57 19.58 -9.66
C LYS A 180 13.58 19.61 -10.82
N VAL A 181 12.82 18.53 -11.00
CA VAL A 181 11.83 18.37 -12.07
C VAL A 181 10.49 17.99 -11.47
N LEU A 182 9.41 18.55 -12.01
CA LEU A 182 8.04 18.13 -11.76
C LEU A 182 7.47 17.50 -13.03
N ILE A 183 6.87 16.31 -12.90
CA ILE A 183 6.12 15.67 -13.98
C ILE A 183 4.65 15.70 -13.60
N THR A 184 3.81 16.23 -14.47
CA THR A 184 2.37 16.35 -14.28
C THR A 184 1.61 16.03 -15.56
N GLN A 185 0.31 16.24 -15.59
CA GLN A 185 -0.53 16.09 -16.78
C GLN A 185 -1.37 17.35 -17.03
N ASP A 186 -1.92 17.47 -18.24
CA ASP A 186 -2.78 18.59 -18.62
C ASP A 186 -3.96 18.72 -17.66
N THR A 187 -4.97 17.93 -17.82
CA THR A 187 -6.09 17.76 -16.88
C THR A 187 -6.34 16.29 -16.59
N GLY A 188 -7.13 16.01 -15.55
CA GLY A 188 -7.46 14.66 -15.13
C GLY A 188 -8.94 14.34 -15.27
N VAL A 189 -9.25 13.04 -15.10
CA VAL A 189 -10.60 12.50 -15.08
C VAL A 189 -10.79 11.59 -13.87
N ARG A 190 -11.98 11.58 -13.24
CA ARG A 190 -12.28 10.66 -12.15
C ARG A 190 -13.78 10.41 -12.04
N GLY A 191 -14.23 9.23 -12.41
CA GLY A 191 -15.66 8.94 -12.51
C GLY A 191 -16.33 9.91 -13.49
N THR A 192 -17.35 10.61 -13.04
CA THR A 192 -18.04 11.64 -13.82
C THR A 192 -17.31 12.99 -13.88
N LYS A 193 -16.31 13.20 -13.03
CA LYS A 193 -15.56 14.47 -12.99
C LYS A 193 -14.59 14.50 -14.17
N GLN A 194 -14.69 15.57 -14.95
CA GLN A 194 -13.83 15.87 -16.10
C GLN A 194 -13.00 17.12 -15.83
N ASN A 195 -11.90 17.26 -16.56
CA ASN A 195 -11.04 18.45 -16.55
C ASN A 195 -10.53 18.84 -15.14
N ILE A 196 -10.14 17.83 -14.35
CA ILE A 196 -9.50 18.09 -13.05
C ILE A 196 -8.22 18.88 -13.30
N PRO A 197 -8.01 20.06 -12.68
CA PRO A 197 -7.00 21.04 -13.11
C PRO A 197 -5.58 20.67 -12.64
N MET A 198 -5.01 19.57 -13.15
CA MET A 198 -3.71 19.06 -12.70
C MET A 198 -2.58 20.04 -12.99
N LYS A 199 -2.47 20.54 -14.27
CA LYS A 199 -1.44 21.51 -14.65
C LYS A 199 -1.58 22.84 -13.90
N ALA A 200 -2.82 23.34 -13.74
CA ALA A 200 -3.03 24.59 -13.01
C ALA A 200 -2.67 24.46 -11.53
N ASN A 201 -2.94 23.30 -10.89
CA ASN A 201 -2.50 23.02 -9.53
C ASN A 201 -0.97 22.93 -9.44
N ALA A 202 -0.33 22.28 -10.42
CA ALA A 202 1.13 22.21 -10.53
C ALA A 202 1.74 23.62 -10.68
N ASP A 203 1.20 24.48 -11.54
CA ASP A 203 1.69 25.84 -11.74
C ASP A 203 1.60 26.68 -10.46
N LYS A 204 0.50 26.56 -9.72
CA LYS A 204 0.34 27.24 -8.45
C LYS A 204 1.40 26.77 -7.43
N ALA A 205 1.65 25.46 -7.34
CA ALA A 205 2.70 24.92 -6.47
C ALA A 205 4.09 25.42 -6.88
N VAL A 206 4.41 25.34 -8.18
CA VAL A 206 5.74 25.68 -8.71
C VAL A 206 6.06 27.18 -8.59
N SER A 207 5.07 28.04 -8.50
CA SER A 207 5.31 29.48 -8.29
C SER A 207 6.05 29.79 -6.97
N GLU A 208 6.07 28.85 -6.02
CA GLU A 208 6.71 28.97 -4.71
C GLU A 208 7.77 27.86 -4.47
N THR A 209 8.28 27.20 -5.53
CA THR A 209 9.28 26.13 -5.43
C THR A 209 10.51 26.44 -6.29
N PRO A 210 11.49 27.19 -5.76
CA PRO A 210 12.62 27.71 -6.54
C PRO A 210 13.58 26.61 -7.05
N SER A 211 13.47 25.37 -6.56
CA SER A 211 14.30 24.25 -7.01
C SER A 211 13.83 23.62 -8.33
N ILE A 212 12.59 23.88 -8.76
CA ILE A 212 12.06 23.34 -10.01
C ILE A 212 12.65 24.09 -11.21
N GLU A 213 13.40 23.37 -12.03
CA GLU A 213 13.97 23.87 -13.28
C GLU A 213 13.05 23.58 -14.48
N HIS A 214 12.39 22.41 -14.50
CA HIS A 214 11.52 21.99 -15.58
C HIS A 214 10.23 21.36 -15.08
N VAL A 215 9.14 21.55 -15.86
CA VAL A 215 7.86 20.88 -15.68
C VAL A 215 7.54 20.08 -16.95
N ILE A 216 7.47 18.75 -16.85
CA ILE A 216 7.08 17.90 -17.97
C ILE A 216 5.58 17.62 -17.89
N VAL A 217 4.86 17.87 -18.99
CA VAL A 217 3.40 17.78 -19.05
C VAL A 217 2.96 16.63 -19.94
N VAL A 218 2.25 15.67 -19.37
CA VAL A 218 1.59 14.58 -20.10
C VAL A 218 0.27 15.07 -20.67
N LYS A 219 0.00 14.78 -21.94
CA LYS A 219 -1.27 15.08 -22.60
C LYS A 219 -2.23 13.92 -22.38
N ARG A 220 -3.04 13.98 -21.28
CA ARG A 220 -4.02 12.93 -20.94
C ARG A 220 -5.38 13.19 -21.59
N THR A 221 -5.90 14.39 -21.47
CA THR A 221 -7.25 14.74 -21.96
C THR A 221 -7.22 15.54 -23.26
N GLY A 222 -6.10 16.20 -23.55
CA GLY A 222 -5.95 17.08 -24.70
C GLY A 222 -6.63 18.45 -24.52
N VAL A 223 -7.06 18.78 -23.30
CA VAL A 223 -7.55 20.12 -22.98
C VAL A 223 -6.40 21.10 -23.01
N ASP A 224 -6.63 22.26 -23.60
CA ASP A 224 -5.63 23.34 -23.65
C ASP A 224 -5.31 23.82 -22.24
N VAL A 225 -4.02 23.88 -21.92
CA VAL A 225 -3.48 24.39 -20.66
C VAL A 225 -2.39 25.40 -20.93
N GLU A 226 -2.13 26.29 -19.96
CA GLU A 226 -1.04 27.23 -20.05
C GLU A 226 0.31 26.50 -20.06
N ILE A 227 1.17 26.84 -21.02
CA ILE A 227 2.54 26.30 -21.16
C ILE A 227 3.51 27.48 -21.13
N LYS A 228 4.40 27.50 -20.14
CA LYS A 228 5.48 28.47 -20.00
C LYS A 228 6.71 27.97 -20.76
N SER A 229 7.01 28.59 -21.90
CA SER A 229 8.00 28.11 -22.85
C SER A 229 9.44 28.05 -22.35
N ASP A 230 9.75 28.73 -21.26
CA ASP A 230 11.05 28.74 -20.58
C ASP A 230 11.24 27.64 -19.54
N ARG A 231 10.14 26.90 -19.20
CA ARG A 231 10.12 25.91 -18.12
C ARG A 231 9.42 24.62 -18.51
N ASP A 232 8.29 24.73 -19.24
CA ASP A 232 7.37 23.60 -19.47
C ASP A 232 7.69 22.87 -20.76
N LEU A 233 7.70 21.54 -20.71
CA LEU A 233 8.02 20.64 -21.81
C LEU A 233 6.89 19.63 -22.00
N TRP A 234 6.46 19.40 -23.23
CA TRP A 234 5.50 18.35 -23.51
C TRP A 234 6.17 16.96 -23.51
N TRP A 235 5.62 16.03 -22.74
CA TRP A 235 6.10 14.64 -22.68
C TRP A 235 6.25 14.01 -24.06
N HIS A 236 5.21 14.09 -24.88
CA HIS A 236 5.19 13.43 -26.19
C HIS A 236 6.24 14.04 -27.15
N GLU A 237 6.45 15.33 -27.16
CA GLU A 237 7.46 16.00 -27.98
C GLU A 237 8.88 15.57 -27.58
N MET A 238 9.16 15.49 -26.28
CA MET A 238 10.44 15.03 -25.76
C MET A 238 10.70 13.56 -26.10
N MET A 239 9.67 12.72 -26.10
CA MET A 239 9.77 11.29 -26.38
C MET A 239 10.01 10.98 -27.87
N GLU A 240 9.54 11.85 -28.80
CA GLU A 240 9.71 11.64 -30.25
C GLU A 240 11.18 11.51 -30.67
N ASN A 241 12.06 12.29 -30.05
CA ASN A 241 13.48 12.37 -30.41
C ASN A 241 14.41 11.72 -29.38
N ALA A 242 13.87 11.04 -28.39
CA ALA A 242 14.66 10.40 -27.35
C ALA A 242 15.37 9.14 -27.85
N ASP A 243 16.63 8.98 -27.46
CA ASP A 243 17.41 7.78 -27.77
C ASP A 243 16.79 6.54 -27.12
N LEU A 244 16.82 5.42 -27.85
CA LEU A 244 16.34 4.12 -27.42
C LEU A 244 17.32 3.40 -26.48
N GLU A 245 18.59 3.82 -26.43
CA GLU A 245 19.60 3.19 -25.61
C GLU A 245 19.92 4.02 -24.37
N CYS A 246 19.67 3.44 -23.21
CA CYS A 246 20.02 4.01 -21.92
C CYS A 246 20.52 2.90 -20.99
N ILE A 247 21.83 2.90 -20.74
CA ILE A 247 22.44 1.92 -19.82
C ILE A 247 21.96 2.19 -18.39
N PRO A 248 21.52 1.15 -17.64
CA PRO A 248 21.10 1.34 -16.27
C PRO A 248 22.30 1.69 -15.36
N GLU A 249 22.09 2.69 -14.49
CA GLU A 249 23.11 3.12 -13.52
C GLU A 249 23.37 2.03 -12.47
N GLU A 250 24.63 1.77 -12.16
CA GLU A 250 25.00 0.87 -11.06
C GLU A 250 24.78 1.53 -9.70
N MET A 251 23.65 1.23 -9.07
CA MET A 251 23.29 1.77 -7.75
C MET A 251 23.85 0.89 -6.64
N ASN A 252 24.32 1.50 -5.55
CA ASN A 252 24.54 0.74 -4.32
C ASN A 252 23.20 0.29 -3.73
N ALA A 253 23.19 -0.84 -3.03
CA ALA A 253 21.97 -1.36 -2.40
C ALA A 253 21.32 -0.37 -1.41
N GLU A 254 22.11 0.51 -0.80
CA GLU A 254 21.64 1.54 0.13
C GLU A 254 21.46 2.93 -0.50
N ASP A 255 21.67 3.07 -1.82
CA ASP A 255 21.32 4.32 -2.51
C ASP A 255 19.79 4.53 -2.48
N PRO A 256 19.30 5.79 -2.27
CA PRO A 256 17.88 6.09 -2.27
C PRO A 256 17.19 5.71 -3.58
N LEU A 257 15.99 5.15 -3.48
CA LEU A 257 15.12 4.84 -4.61
C LEU A 257 14.00 5.86 -4.72
N PHE A 258 13.30 6.11 -3.61
CA PHE A 258 12.21 7.08 -3.57
C PHE A 258 12.01 7.69 -2.19
N ILE A 259 11.29 8.82 -2.18
CA ILE A 259 10.78 9.49 -1.00
C ILE A 259 9.26 9.50 -1.10
N LEU A 260 8.58 8.96 -0.11
CA LEU A 260 7.12 8.98 -0.04
C LEU A 260 6.65 9.65 1.25
N TYR A 261 5.84 10.69 1.11
CA TYR A 261 5.40 11.50 2.24
C TYR A 261 4.18 10.89 2.93
N THR A 262 4.29 10.75 4.25
CA THR A 262 3.19 10.35 5.13
C THR A 262 2.77 11.51 6.05
N SER A 263 1.54 11.46 6.58
CA SER A 263 1.09 12.41 7.60
C SER A 263 1.95 12.25 8.86
N GLY A 264 2.37 13.37 9.43
CA GLY A 264 3.06 13.39 10.72
C GLY A 264 2.10 13.77 11.85
N SER A 265 2.32 13.23 13.04
CA SER A 265 1.57 13.60 14.25
C SER A 265 1.67 15.10 14.59
N THR A 266 2.69 15.79 14.07
CA THR A 266 2.91 17.24 14.22
C THR A 266 2.30 18.08 13.09
N GLY A 267 1.54 17.47 12.16
CA GLY A 267 0.97 18.15 10.99
C GLY A 267 1.94 18.34 9.82
N THR A 268 3.26 18.28 10.04
CA THR A 268 4.25 18.36 8.95
C THR A 268 4.50 16.97 8.35
N PRO A 269 4.34 16.78 7.04
CA PRO A 269 4.59 15.49 6.39
C PRO A 269 6.01 14.98 6.64
N LYS A 270 6.18 13.66 6.71
CA LYS A 270 7.47 12.97 6.84
C LYS A 270 7.83 12.35 5.50
N GLY A 271 8.98 12.68 4.94
CA GLY A 271 9.52 12.03 3.75
C GLY A 271 10.13 10.66 4.10
N VAL A 272 9.36 9.59 3.97
CA VAL A 272 9.84 8.21 4.18
C VAL A 272 10.77 7.84 3.04
N MET A 273 12.04 7.54 3.34
CA MET A 273 13.04 7.18 2.34
C MET A 273 13.29 5.68 2.29
N HIS A 274 13.09 5.09 1.11
CA HIS A 274 13.46 3.70 0.82
C HIS A 274 14.67 3.62 -0.11
N THR A 275 15.47 2.56 0.07
CA THR A 275 16.68 2.28 -0.71
C THR A 275 16.44 1.18 -1.76
N THR A 276 17.37 1.01 -2.68
CA THR A 276 17.19 0.16 -3.87
C THR A 276 17.15 -1.34 -3.55
N GLY A 277 18.18 -1.87 -2.88
CA GLY A 277 18.40 -3.31 -2.78
C GLY A 277 17.43 -4.03 -1.85
N GLY A 278 17.42 -3.62 -0.58
CA GLY A 278 16.60 -4.28 0.43
C GLY A 278 15.11 -4.19 0.14
N TYR A 279 14.64 -3.01 -0.31
CA TYR A 279 13.25 -2.81 -0.68
C TYR A 279 12.82 -3.75 -1.82
N LEU A 280 13.63 -3.86 -2.90
CA LEU A 280 13.26 -4.70 -4.05
C LEU A 280 13.24 -6.19 -3.69
N VAL A 281 14.21 -6.66 -2.91
CA VAL A 281 14.22 -8.06 -2.40
C VAL A 281 12.95 -8.33 -1.61
N TYR A 282 12.60 -7.45 -0.68
CA TYR A 282 11.46 -7.64 0.20
C TYR A 282 10.12 -7.58 -0.53
N THR A 283 9.91 -6.56 -1.36
CA THR A 283 8.63 -6.39 -2.09
C THR A 283 8.40 -7.50 -3.11
N SER A 284 9.44 -7.95 -3.82
CA SER A 284 9.31 -9.07 -4.75
C SER A 284 9.01 -10.39 -4.03
N PHE A 285 9.61 -10.61 -2.85
CA PHE A 285 9.38 -11.83 -2.08
C PHE A 285 7.99 -11.88 -1.47
N THR A 286 7.54 -10.78 -0.85
CA THR A 286 6.20 -10.68 -0.28
C THR A 286 5.12 -10.76 -1.35
N HIS A 287 5.28 -10.07 -2.48
CA HIS A 287 4.34 -10.17 -3.60
C HIS A 287 4.17 -11.62 -4.08
N GLU A 288 5.26 -12.32 -4.34
CA GLU A 288 5.17 -13.70 -4.85
C GLU A 288 4.52 -14.65 -3.84
N LYS A 289 4.91 -14.57 -2.55
CA LYS A 289 4.52 -15.59 -1.57
C LYS A 289 3.16 -15.32 -0.93
N ILE A 290 2.82 -14.06 -0.66
CA ILE A 290 1.54 -13.70 -0.03
C ILE A 290 0.39 -13.79 -1.04
N PHE A 291 0.60 -13.35 -2.28
CA PHE A 291 -0.41 -13.46 -3.32
C PHE A 291 -0.35 -14.80 -4.08
N ASP A 292 0.53 -15.71 -3.67
CA ASP A 292 0.79 -16.99 -4.35
C ASP A 292 0.91 -16.82 -5.87
N TYR A 293 1.53 -15.69 -6.28
CA TYR A 293 1.62 -15.28 -7.67
C TYR A 293 2.40 -16.31 -8.51
N LYS A 294 1.81 -16.75 -9.61
CA LYS A 294 2.46 -17.65 -10.58
C LYS A 294 2.70 -16.90 -11.90
N PRO A 295 3.83 -17.16 -12.59
CA PRO A 295 4.10 -16.53 -13.89
C PRO A 295 2.94 -16.69 -14.87
N GLY A 296 2.48 -15.57 -15.43
CA GLY A 296 1.35 -15.53 -16.36
C GLY A 296 -0.02 -15.27 -15.73
N ASP A 297 -0.11 -15.24 -14.41
CA ASP A 297 -1.31 -14.80 -13.72
C ASP A 297 -1.51 -13.28 -13.93
N ILE A 298 -2.76 -12.84 -13.98
CA ILE A 298 -3.10 -11.43 -14.01
C ILE A 298 -3.46 -10.99 -12.59
N TYR A 299 -2.60 -10.12 -12.06
CA TYR A 299 -2.69 -9.57 -10.72
C TYR A 299 -3.24 -8.14 -10.77
N TRP A 300 -4.15 -7.82 -9.87
CA TRP A 300 -4.70 -6.49 -9.77
C TRP A 300 -4.73 -5.97 -8.33
N CYS A 301 -4.00 -4.89 -8.09
CA CYS A 301 -4.10 -4.05 -6.91
C CYS A 301 -4.83 -2.76 -7.26
N THR A 302 -5.88 -2.41 -6.53
CA THR A 302 -6.72 -1.22 -6.81
C THR A 302 -6.20 0.06 -6.14
N ALA A 303 -5.05 -0.01 -5.47
CA ALA A 303 -4.46 1.16 -4.82
C ALA A 303 -3.99 2.21 -5.84
N ASP A 304 -3.87 3.45 -5.38
CA ASP A 304 -3.19 4.50 -6.13
C ASP A 304 -1.68 4.44 -5.90
N ILE A 305 -0.89 4.69 -6.95
CA ILE A 305 0.59 4.73 -6.86
C ILE A 305 1.07 5.89 -5.97
N GLY A 306 0.28 6.91 -5.72
CA GLY A 306 0.55 7.96 -4.74
C GLY A 306 0.72 7.45 -3.30
N TRP A 307 0.41 6.17 -3.05
CA TRP A 307 0.60 5.47 -1.77
C TRP A 307 1.63 4.35 -1.90
N ILE A 308 2.21 3.93 -0.77
CA ILE A 308 3.21 2.86 -0.76
C ILE A 308 2.68 1.55 -1.35
N THR A 309 1.38 1.28 -1.22
CA THR A 309 0.76 0.07 -1.78
C THR A 309 0.91 0.02 -3.30
N GLY A 310 0.74 1.15 -3.97
CA GLY A 310 0.95 1.23 -5.42
C GLY A 310 2.43 1.06 -5.80
N HIS A 311 3.36 1.66 -5.06
CA HIS A 311 4.80 1.46 -5.28
C HIS A 311 5.16 -0.02 -5.17
N SER A 312 4.82 -0.65 -4.04
CA SER A 312 5.26 -2.00 -3.70
C SER A 312 4.51 -3.09 -4.46
N TYR A 313 3.19 -2.91 -4.69
CA TYR A 313 2.32 -3.97 -5.20
C TYR A 313 1.53 -3.63 -6.48
N ILE A 314 1.89 -2.54 -7.17
CA ILE A 314 1.53 -2.33 -8.59
C ILE A 314 2.79 -2.31 -9.44
N VAL A 315 3.84 -1.61 -8.99
CA VAL A 315 5.05 -1.38 -9.79
C VAL A 315 6.17 -2.36 -9.42
N TYR A 316 6.86 -2.15 -8.30
CA TYR A 316 8.16 -2.79 -8.05
C TYR A 316 8.08 -4.29 -7.76
N GLY A 317 7.23 -4.73 -6.84
CA GLY A 317 7.07 -6.15 -6.50
C GLY A 317 6.58 -6.99 -7.68
N PRO A 318 5.45 -6.63 -8.32
CA PRO A 318 4.94 -7.33 -9.48
C PRO A 318 5.93 -7.38 -10.65
N LEU A 319 6.48 -6.24 -11.06
CA LEU A 319 7.40 -6.20 -12.22
C LEU A 319 8.70 -6.94 -11.96
N ALA A 320 9.24 -6.90 -10.72
CA ALA A 320 10.39 -7.73 -10.36
C ALA A 320 10.08 -9.24 -10.46
N ASN A 321 8.85 -9.65 -10.31
CA ASN A 321 8.40 -11.04 -10.47
C ASN A 321 7.90 -11.38 -11.88
N ARG A 322 8.10 -10.51 -12.85
CA ARG A 322 7.59 -10.70 -14.21
C ARG A 322 6.08 -10.88 -14.24
N ALA A 323 5.38 -10.12 -13.41
CA ALA A 323 3.92 -10.18 -13.34
C ALA A 323 3.24 -9.42 -14.49
N VAL A 324 1.99 -9.82 -14.77
CA VAL A 324 1.05 -8.99 -15.50
C VAL A 324 0.24 -8.24 -14.46
N THR A 325 0.50 -6.95 -14.31
CA THR A 325 -0.17 -6.10 -13.31
C THR A 325 -1.17 -5.16 -13.96
N ILE A 326 -2.37 -5.03 -13.35
CA ILE A 326 -3.36 -4.06 -13.81
C ILE A 326 -3.16 -2.74 -13.05
N MET A 327 -3.17 -1.66 -13.81
CA MET A 327 -3.18 -0.29 -13.34
C MET A 327 -4.50 0.38 -13.71
N PHE A 328 -5.25 0.89 -12.73
CA PHE A 328 -6.62 1.35 -12.89
C PHE A 328 -6.75 2.85 -12.59
N GLU A 329 -7.16 3.64 -13.59
CA GLU A 329 -7.38 5.08 -13.45
C GLU A 329 -8.78 5.41 -12.90
N GLY A 330 -9.73 4.50 -13.04
CA GLY A 330 -11.12 4.71 -12.70
C GLY A 330 -11.44 4.74 -11.21
N VAL A 331 -12.73 4.68 -10.93
CA VAL A 331 -13.29 4.53 -9.57
C VAL A 331 -14.24 3.34 -9.53
N PRO A 332 -14.49 2.73 -8.35
CA PRO A 332 -15.28 1.49 -8.26
C PRO A 332 -16.76 1.65 -8.64
N ASN A 333 -17.27 2.88 -8.66
CA ASN A 333 -18.68 3.20 -8.88
C ASN A 333 -18.96 3.94 -10.21
N TYR A 334 -18.05 3.90 -11.19
CA TYR A 334 -18.25 4.52 -12.49
C TYR A 334 -17.90 3.55 -13.63
N PRO A 335 -18.79 3.36 -14.62
CA PRO A 335 -20.12 4.00 -14.81
C PRO A 335 -21.17 3.52 -13.82
N ASP A 336 -21.00 2.38 -13.19
CA ASP A 336 -21.84 1.82 -12.14
C ASP A 336 -21.00 1.01 -11.12
N PHE A 337 -21.63 0.50 -10.07
CA PHE A 337 -20.96 -0.28 -9.01
C PHE A 337 -20.49 -1.68 -9.44
N GLY A 338 -20.68 -2.06 -10.69
CA GLY A 338 -20.13 -3.26 -11.31
C GLY A 338 -18.70 -3.09 -11.84
N ARG A 339 -18.19 -1.86 -11.88
CA ARG A 339 -16.93 -1.52 -12.57
C ARG A 339 -15.73 -2.40 -12.19
N PHE A 340 -15.53 -2.68 -10.92
CA PHE A 340 -14.45 -3.58 -10.49
C PHE A 340 -14.62 -5.00 -11.04
N TRP A 341 -15.85 -5.48 -11.03
CA TRP A 341 -16.18 -6.82 -11.48
C TRP A 341 -16.08 -6.95 -13.00
N ASP A 342 -16.39 -5.88 -13.73
CA ASP A 342 -16.18 -5.80 -15.18
C ASP A 342 -14.68 -5.90 -15.53
N VAL A 343 -13.81 -5.25 -14.78
CA VAL A 343 -12.33 -5.36 -14.96
C VAL A 343 -11.86 -6.78 -14.65
N VAL A 344 -12.35 -7.39 -13.58
CA VAL A 344 -12.02 -8.79 -13.24
C VAL A 344 -12.45 -9.74 -14.36
N ASP A 345 -13.65 -9.59 -14.86
CA ASP A 345 -14.16 -10.45 -15.94
C ASP A 345 -13.44 -10.19 -17.27
N LYS A 346 -13.24 -8.93 -17.66
CA LYS A 346 -12.56 -8.53 -18.90
C LYS A 346 -11.15 -9.10 -18.97
N HIS A 347 -10.35 -8.90 -17.92
CA HIS A 347 -8.94 -9.27 -17.91
C HIS A 347 -8.66 -10.64 -17.28
N LYS A 348 -9.66 -11.34 -16.77
CA LYS A 348 -9.50 -12.65 -16.11
C LYS A 348 -8.53 -12.60 -14.93
N VAL A 349 -8.73 -11.59 -14.07
CA VAL A 349 -7.93 -11.38 -12.87
C VAL A 349 -7.95 -12.62 -11.97
N LYS A 350 -6.78 -13.04 -11.49
CA LYS A 350 -6.64 -14.16 -10.57
C LYS A 350 -6.43 -13.73 -9.12
N GLN A 351 -5.59 -12.72 -8.88
CA GLN A 351 -5.36 -12.15 -7.56
C GLN A 351 -5.93 -10.73 -7.52
N PHE A 352 -6.83 -10.47 -6.60
CA PHE A 352 -7.50 -9.18 -6.44
C PHE A 352 -7.21 -8.59 -5.06
N TYR A 353 -6.54 -7.44 -5.00
CA TYR A 353 -6.08 -6.78 -3.79
C TYR A 353 -6.64 -5.38 -3.68
N THR A 354 -7.44 -5.11 -2.64
CA THR A 354 -8.18 -3.85 -2.51
C THR A 354 -8.32 -3.40 -1.04
N ALA A 355 -8.84 -2.20 -0.83
CA ALA A 355 -9.09 -1.67 0.51
C ALA A 355 -10.49 -2.05 1.03
N PRO A 356 -10.66 -2.31 2.35
CA PRO A 356 -11.95 -2.54 2.97
C PRO A 356 -12.96 -1.42 2.72
N THR A 357 -12.54 -0.16 2.67
CA THR A 357 -13.40 0.99 2.31
C THR A 357 -14.07 0.80 0.94
N ALA A 358 -13.34 0.32 -0.07
CA ALA A 358 -13.92 0.04 -1.39
C ALA A 358 -14.94 -1.11 -1.31
N LEU A 359 -14.63 -2.16 -0.56
CA LEU A 359 -15.54 -3.30 -0.36
C LEU A 359 -16.83 -2.87 0.35
N ARG A 360 -16.76 -2.05 1.40
CA ARG A 360 -17.95 -1.51 2.10
C ARG A 360 -18.84 -0.71 1.16
N ALA A 361 -18.24 0.16 0.35
CA ALA A 361 -18.98 0.97 -0.61
C ALA A 361 -19.72 0.10 -1.63
N LEU A 362 -19.09 -1.00 -2.11
CA LEU A 362 -19.69 -1.93 -3.06
C LEU A 362 -20.74 -2.83 -2.39
N MET A 363 -20.45 -3.35 -1.19
CA MET A 363 -21.38 -4.19 -0.42
C MET A 363 -22.70 -3.46 -0.11
N LYS A 364 -22.63 -2.16 0.19
CA LYS A 364 -23.80 -1.32 0.47
C LYS A 364 -24.81 -1.29 -0.67
N GLU A 365 -24.36 -1.43 -1.91
CA GLU A 365 -25.19 -1.37 -3.11
C GLU A 365 -25.79 -2.74 -3.51
N GLY A 366 -25.51 -3.77 -2.73
CA GLY A 366 -26.06 -5.11 -2.89
C GLY A 366 -25.22 -6.04 -3.77
N ASP A 367 -25.66 -7.28 -3.88
CA ASP A 367 -24.88 -8.37 -4.49
C ASP A 367 -25.03 -8.48 -6.01
N ASP A 368 -26.07 -7.89 -6.59
CA ASP A 368 -26.42 -8.05 -8.01
C ASP A 368 -25.30 -7.62 -8.94
N HIS A 369 -24.57 -6.57 -8.58
CA HIS A 369 -23.41 -6.10 -9.33
C HIS A 369 -22.28 -7.13 -9.42
N VAL A 370 -22.11 -7.94 -8.38
CA VAL A 370 -21.11 -9.02 -8.33
C VAL A 370 -21.62 -10.26 -9.07
N ILE A 371 -22.86 -10.68 -8.74
CA ILE A 371 -23.43 -11.96 -9.20
C ILE A 371 -23.65 -11.97 -10.72
N SER A 372 -23.95 -10.80 -11.30
CA SER A 372 -24.18 -10.66 -12.74
C SER A 372 -22.93 -10.76 -13.61
N ARG A 373 -21.72 -10.81 -13.02
CA ARG A 373 -20.43 -10.91 -13.72
C ARG A 373 -19.75 -12.26 -13.52
N ASN A 374 -18.88 -12.62 -14.45
CA ASN A 374 -18.15 -13.87 -14.36
C ASN A 374 -16.80 -13.68 -13.62
N LEU A 375 -16.79 -13.95 -12.32
CA LEU A 375 -15.59 -13.87 -11.48
C LEU A 375 -14.86 -15.22 -11.30
N SER A 376 -15.11 -16.19 -12.19
CA SER A 376 -14.53 -17.56 -12.06
C SER A 376 -13.01 -17.60 -12.19
N SER A 377 -12.38 -16.55 -12.70
CA SER A 377 -10.92 -16.42 -12.76
C SER A 377 -10.28 -16.15 -11.41
N LEU A 378 -11.01 -15.54 -10.46
CA LEU A 378 -10.47 -15.23 -9.14
C LEU A 378 -10.05 -16.50 -8.39
N GLN A 379 -8.84 -16.47 -7.88
CA GLN A 379 -8.24 -17.53 -7.08
C GLN A 379 -7.83 -17.05 -5.69
N LEU A 380 -7.50 -15.76 -5.54
CA LEU A 380 -7.07 -15.16 -4.28
C LEU A 380 -7.62 -13.75 -4.15
N LEU A 381 -8.03 -13.41 -2.95
CA LEU A 381 -8.49 -12.08 -2.55
C LEU A 381 -7.55 -11.51 -1.48
N GLY A 382 -7.37 -10.20 -1.47
CA GLY A 382 -6.53 -9.55 -0.46
C GLY A 382 -7.09 -8.21 -0.01
N THR A 383 -6.72 -7.80 1.21
CA THR A 383 -7.12 -6.52 1.80
C THR A 383 -5.95 -5.75 2.37
N VAL A 384 -6.03 -4.42 2.30
CA VAL A 384 -4.96 -3.51 2.69
C VAL A 384 -5.48 -2.15 3.14
N GLY A 385 -4.68 -1.45 3.95
CA GLY A 385 -4.83 -0.04 4.30
C GLY A 385 -5.54 0.20 5.61
N GLU A 386 -6.45 -0.65 6.00
CA GLU A 386 -7.16 -0.62 7.29
C GLU A 386 -7.57 -2.04 7.70
N PRO A 387 -7.83 -2.30 9.01
CA PRO A 387 -8.38 -3.58 9.44
C PRO A 387 -9.74 -3.85 8.80
N ILE A 388 -9.91 -4.99 8.13
CA ILE A 388 -11.20 -5.39 7.59
C ILE A 388 -12.10 -5.88 8.72
N LYS A 389 -13.37 -5.48 8.71
CA LYS A 389 -14.36 -5.94 9.68
C LYS A 389 -14.98 -7.26 9.23
N GLU A 390 -15.50 -8.05 10.19
CA GLU A 390 -16.08 -9.37 9.90
C GLU A 390 -17.19 -9.35 8.84
N PRO A 391 -18.15 -8.39 8.81
CA PRO A 391 -19.18 -8.37 7.78
C PRO A 391 -18.64 -8.22 6.37
N GLU A 392 -17.70 -7.30 6.16
CA GLU A 392 -17.06 -7.08 4.86
C GLU A 392 -16.21 -8.29 4.44
N TRP A 393 -15.48 -8.89 5.40
CA TRP A 393 -14.68 -10.09 5.15
C TRP A 393 -15.58 -11.25 4.71
N MET A 394 -16.73 -11.46 5.39
CA MET A 394 -17.68 -12.52 5.07
C MET A 394 -18.35 -12.29 3.73
N TRP A 395 -18.70 -11.04 3.41
CA TRP A 395 -19.23 -10.69 2.09
C TRP A 395 -18.19 -10.94 0.98
N TYR A 396 -16.96 -10.50 1.21
CA TYR A 396 -15.84 -10.68 0.28
C TYR A 396 -15.57 -12.16 0.03
N TYR A 397 -15.55 -12.97 1.08
CA TYR A 397 -15.36 -14.41 0.99
C TYR A 397 -16.52 -15.13 0.28
N ASN A 398 -17.77 -14.89 0.70
CA ASN A 398 -18.93 -15.63 0.23
C ASN A 398 -19.41 -15.18 -1.15
N ILE A 399 -19.50 -13.86 -1.38
CA ILE A 399 -20.12 -13.29 -2.60
C ILE A 399 -19.07 -13.15 -3.70
N VAL A 400 -17.96 -12.48 -3.43
CA VAL A 400 -16.89 -12.26 -4.43
C VAL A 400 -16.08 -13.53 -4.65
N GLY A 401 -15.57 -14.13 -3.59
CA GLY A 401 -14.75 -15.35 -3.61
C GLY A 401 -15.53 -16.64 -3.74
N LYS A 402 -16.88 -16.59 -3.71
CA LYS A 402 -17.77 -17.77 -3.79
C LYS A 402 -17.44 -18.87 -2.77
N GLY A 403 -16.94 -18.49 -1.59
CA GLY A 403 -16.53 -19.41 -0.52
C GLY A 403 -15.30 -20.27 -0.86
N LYS A 404 -14.53 -19.92 -1.89
CA LYS A 404 -13.40 -20.71 -2.38
C LYS A 404 -12.06 -19.99 -2.34
N CYS A 405 -12.07 -18.68 -2.62
CA CYS A 405 -10.84 -17.88 -2.65
C CYS A 405 -10.36 -17.60 -1.23
N PRO A 406 -9.12 -17.96 -0.87
CA PRO A 406 -8.54 -17.50 0.39
C PRO A 406 -8.43 -15.97 0.40
N ILE A 407 -8.58 -15.37 1.59
CA ILE A 407 -8.37 -13.94 1.79
C ILE A 407 -7.05 -13.74 2.54
N VAL A 408 -6.16 -12.94 1.97
CA VAL A 408 -4.97 -12.45 2.64
C VAL A 408 -5.26 -11.04 3.18
N ASP A 409 -5.46 -10.95 4.49
CA ASP A 409 -5.61 -9.70 5.21
C ASP A 409 -4.22 -9.23 5.66
N THR A 410 -3.75 -8.10 5.13
CA THR A 410 -2.36 -7.70 5.25
C THR A 410 -2.20 -6.50 6.16
N TRP A 411 -1.23 -6.58 7.08
CA TRP A 411 -0.81 -5.42 7.86
C TRP A 411 0.62 -5.02 7.52
N TRP A 412 0.79 -3.74 7.26
CA TRP A 412 2.06 -3.08 6.99
C TRP A 412 1.88 -1.55 6.87
N GLN A 413 2.98 -0.84 6.71
CA GLN A 413 3.03 0.62 6.71
C GLN A 413 3.89 1.13 5.55
N THR A 414 3.82 2.43 5.25
CA THR A 414 4.76 3.07 4.31
C THR A 414 6.20 2.84 4.74
N GLU A 415 6.45 2.94 6.02
CA GLU A 415 7.74 2.75 6.68
C GLU A 415 8.30 1.34 6.54
N THR A 416 7.44 0.35 6.40
CA THR A 416 7.87 -1.05 6.33
C THR A 416 8.26 -1.50 4.92
N GLY A 417 7.88 -0.74 3.89
CA GLY A 417 8.15 -1.02 2.48
C GLY A 417 7.38 -2.20 1.88
N GLY A 418 6.88 -3.11 2.71
CA GLY A 418 6.09 -4.26 2.31
C GLY A 418 5.38 -4.91 3.50
N ILE A 419 4.61 -5.95 3.23
CA ILE A 419 3.74 -6.64 4.18
C ILE A 419 4.55 -7.34 5.27
N LEU A 420 4.20 -7.09 6.55
CA LEU A 420 4.85 -7.70 7.73
C LEU A 420 4.04 -8.82 8.36
N ILE A 421 2.70 -8.70 8.38
CA ILE A 421 1.81 -9.70 8.98
C ILE A 421 0.71 -10.02 7.97
N SER A 422 0.54 -11.30 7.65
CA SER A 422 -0.45 -11.78 6.68
C SER A 422 -0.58 -13.31 6.72
N PRO A 423 -1.75 -13.89 6.44
CA PRO A 423 -1.82 -15.33 6.18
C PRO A 423 -1.06 -15.70 4.90
N LEU A 424 -0.57 -16.92 4.83
CA LEU A 424 -0.16 -17.55 3.58
C LEU A 424 -1.34 -18.38 3.05
N PRO A 425 -1.83 -18.09 1.84
CA PRO A 425 -3.19 -18.48 1.40
C PRO A 425 -3.41 -19.99 1.29
N GLY A 426 -2.35 -20.77 1.07
CA GLY A 426 -2.44 -22.25 1.01
C GLY A 426 -2.17 -22.96 2.32
N ALA A 427 -1.65 -22.26 3.34
CA ALA A 427 -1.17 -22.86 4.58
C ALA A 427 -1.93 -22.41 5.83
N THR A 428 -2.34 -21.13 5.90
CA THR A 428 -2.85 -20.52 7.13
C THR A 428 -4.38 -20.55 7.17
N PRO A 429 -5.00 -21.24 8.14
CA PRO A 429 -6.41 -21.04 8.44
C PRO A 429 -6.65 -19.58 8.87
N THR A 430 -7.67 -18.93 8.33
CA THR A 430 -7.93 -17.51 8.57
C THR A 430 -9.10 -17.30 9.52
N LYS A 431 -9.10 -16.16 10.21
CA LYS A 431 -10.22 -15.64 10.99
C LYS A 431 -10.61 -14.28 10.44
N PRO A 432 -11.89 -14.00 10.19
CA PRO A 432 -12.34 -12.72 9.65
C PRO A 432 -11.82 -11.52 10.45
N GLY A 433 -11.02 -10.66 9.81
CA GLY A 433 -10.43 -9.47 10.42
C GLY A 433 -9.10 -9.65 11.13
N SER A 434 -8.51 -10.85 11.09
CA SER A 434 -7.17 -11.10 11.62
C SER A 434 -6.10 -11.05 10.53
N ALA A 435 -5.04 -10.30 10.73
CA ALA A 435 -3.84 -10.34 9.88
C ALA A 435 -3.02 -11.63 10.08
N THR A 436 -3.36 -12.46 11.06
CA THR A 436 -2.84 -13.79 11.38
C THR A 436 -1.37 -13.84 11.82
N ASN A 437 -0.47 -14.33 10.98
CA ASN A 437 0.91 -14.67 11.34
C ASN A 437 1.93 -13.66 10.79
N PRO A 438 3.06 -13.45 11.47
CA PRO A 438 4.15 -12.65 10.92
C PRO A 438 4.71 -13.29 9.65
N PHE A 439 5.12 -12.45 8.71
CA PHE A 439 5.85 -12.92 7.54
C PHE A 439 7.29 -13.29 7.90
N PHE A 440 7.99 -13.98 7.00
CA PHE A 440 9.36 -14.46 7.23
C PHE A 440 10.34 -13.32 7.55
N GLY A 441 11.16 -13.53 8.58
CA GLY A 441 12.13 -12.56 9.07
C GLY A 441 11.54 -11.43 9.91
N ILE A 442 10.23 -11.46 10.18
CA ILE A 442 9.54 -10.46 11.00
C ILE A 442 9.25 -11.04 12.37
N GLU A 443 9.72 -10.38 13.43
CA GLU A 443 9.54 -10.79 14.83
C GLU A 443 8.72 -9.73 15.58
N PRO A 444 7.36 -9.76 15.48
CA PRO A 444 6.51 -8.83 16.18
C PRO A 444 6.42 -9.17 17.66
N VAL A 445 6.37 -8.15 18.50
CA VAL A 445 6.13 -8.27 19.93
C VAL A 445 5.02 -7.32 20.36
N LEU A 446 4.33 -7.68 21.44
CA LEU A 446 3.39 -6.78 22.11
C LEU A 446 4.09 -6.22 23.35
N LEU A 447 4.01 -4.92 23.52
CA LEU A 447 4.60 -4.20 24.65
C LEU A 447 3.53 -3.58 25.51
N SER A 448 3.76 -3.58 26.81
CA SER A 448 2.98 -2.79 27.77
C SER A 448 3.32 -1.30 27.66
N ASP A 449 2.52 -0.45 28.28
CA ASP A 449 2.73 1.00 28.27
C ASP A 449 4.07 1.42 28.89
N ASP A 450 4.67 0.59 29.76
CA ASP A 450 6.01 0.78 30.35
C ASP A 450 7.13 0.13 29.50
N GLY A 451 6.83 -0.32 28.28
CA GLY A 451 7.80 -0.82 27.30
C GLY A 451 8.29 -2.26 27.52
N LYS A 452 7.64 -3.04 28.38
CA LYS A 452 7.99 -4.45 28.62
C LYS A 452 7.27 -5.38 27.67
N GLU A 453 7.95 -6.43 27.22
CA GLU A 453 7.31 -7.47 26.41
C GLU A 453 6.20 -8.20 27.17
N ILE A 454 5.05 -8.36 26.52
CA ILE A 454 3.92 -9.14 27.00
C ILE A 454 3.98 -10.52 26.35
N GLU A 455 4.29 -11.53 27.17
CA GLU A 455 4.39 -12.92 26.72
C GLU A 455 3.04 -13.62 26.64
N GLY A 456 3.00 -14.76 25.96
CA GLY A 456 1.83 -15.64 25.87
C GLY A 456 0.77 -15.18 24.87
N ASN A 457 -0.39 -15.83 24.92
CA ASN A 457 -1.54 -15.58 24.05
C ASN A 457 -2.70 -14.94 24.86
N ASN A 458 -3.76 -14.51 24.19
CA ASN A 458 -4.86 -13.70 24.77
C ASN A 458 -4.38 -12.41 25.44
N VAL A 459 -3.45 -11.73 24.80
CA VAL A 459 -2.83 -10.50 25.29
C VAL A 459 -2.98 -9.37 24.27
N GLN A 460 -2.93 -8.14 24.77
CA GLN A 460 -3.01 -6.93 23.97
C GLN A 460 -1.94 -5.94 24.39
N GLY A 461 -1.40 -5.17 23.46
CA GLY A 461 -0.38 -4.18 23.76
C GLY A 461 -0.01 -3.34 22.53
N LEU A 462 1.04 -2.57 22.70
CA LEU A 462 1.66 -1.80 21.62
C LEU A 462 2.44 -2.75 20.70
N LEU A 463 2.21 -2.65 19.39
CA LEU A 463 2.91 -3.47 18.41
C LEU A 463 4.30 -2.90 18.12
N ALA A 464 5.32 -3.71 18.27
CA ALA A 464 6.69 -3.37 17.92
C ALA A 464 7.38 -4.53 17.20
N ILE A 465 8.47 -4.25 16.47
CA ILE A 465 9.25 -5.26 15.74
C ILE A 465 10.67 -5.33 16.32
N LYS A 466 11.10 -6.55 16.63
CA LYS A 466 12.36 -6.82 17.36
C LYS A 466 13.63 -6.64 16.53
N GLN A 467 13.57 -6.94 15.23
CA GLN A 467 14.73 -6.91 14.35
C GLN A 467 14.41 -6.28 13.01
N SER A 468 15.43 -5.71 12.37
CA SER A 468 15.32 -5.09 11.05
C SER A 468 15.05 -6.13 9.96
N TRP A 469 14.37 -5.70 8.91
CA TRP A 469 14.08 -6.46 7.68
C TRP A 469 14.50 -5.65 6.43
N PRO A 470 14.72 -6.29 5.28
CA PRO A 470 15.28 -5.62 4.11
C PRO A 470 14.46 -4.43 3.60
N GLY A 471 13.12 -4.52 3.65
CA GLY A 471 12.18 -3.49 3.17
C GLY A 471 12.00 -2.29 4.09
N GLN A 472 12.60 -2.29 5.30
CA GLN A 472 12.46 -1.20 6.25
C GLN A 472 13.00 0.13 5.69
N MET A 473 12.28 1.23 5.94
CA MET A 473 12.79 2.57 5.62
C MET A 473 14.15 2.84 6.27
N ARG A 474 14.94 3.73 5.66
CA ARG A 474 16.29 4.05 6.19
C ARG A 474 16.34 5.32 7.00
N THR A 475 15.45 6.26 6.70
CA THR A 475 15.39 7.55 7.41
C THR A 475 14.14 8.34 7.04
N VAL A 476 13.87 9.40 7.76
CA VAL A 476 13.06 10.53 7.28
C VAL A 476 14.02 11.45 6.49
N TYR A 477 13.67 11.75 5.26
CA TYR A 477 14.49 12.54 4.37
C TYR A 477 14.76 13.93 4.98
N GLY A 478 16.04 14.32 5.00
CA GLY A 478 16.47 15.58 5.59
C GLY A 478 16.44 15.67 7.13
N ASP A 479 15.84 14.69 7.82
CA ASP A 479 15.67 14.74 9.29
C ASP A 479 15.82 13.35 9.93
N HIS A 480 17.04 12.88 10.02
CA HIS A 480 17.34 11.58 10.64
C HIS A 480 17.00 11.52 12.14
N GLN A 481 17.07 12.65 12.84
CA GLN A 481 16.72 12.69 14.26
C GLN A 481 15.21 12.42 14.45
N ARG A 482 14.36 12.99 13.59
CA ARG A 482 12.92 12.70 13.60
C ARG A 482 12.62 11.20 13.36
N PHE A 483 13.42 10.52 12.54
CA PHE A 483 13.31 9.07 12.37
C PHE A 483 13.59 8.32 13.67
N ILE A 484 14.67 8.68 14.38
CA ILE A 484 15.02 8.09 15.68
C ILE A 484 13.91 8.38 16.70
N ASP A 485 13.49 9.63 16.82
CA ASP A 485 12.50 10.07 17.81
C ASP A 485 11.14 9.40 17.61
N THR A 486 10.73 9.22 16.35
CA THR A 486 9.42 8.65 16.03
C THR A 486 9.37 7.14 16.25
N TYR A 487 10.42 6.40 15.85
CA TYR A 487 10.32 4.94 15.72
C TYR A 487 11.17 4.16 16.70
N PHE A 488 12.14 4.78 17.40
CA PHE A 488 13.09 4.05 18.25
C PHE A 488 13.23 4.62 19.67
N SER A 489 12.88 5.89 19.90
CA SER A 489 13.07 6.52 21.20
C SER A 489 12.02 6.14 22.22
N GLN A 490 10.80 5.82 21.79
CA GLN A 490 9.71 5.46 22.71
C GLN A 490 9.96 4.12 23.40
N VAL A 491 10.49 3.15 22.65
CA VAL A 491 10.87 1.83 23.19
C VAL A 491 12.25 1.46 22.63
N PRO A 492 13.35 1.78 23.34
CA PRO A 492 14.69 1.54 22.85
C PRO A 492 14.95 0.06 22.52
N GLY A 493 15.55 -0.19 21.36
CA GLY A 493 15.87 -1.54 20.87
C GLY A 493 14.79 -2.20 20.03
N TYR A 494 13.65 -1.54 19.82
CA TYR A 494 12.56 -2.01 18.98
C TYR A 494 12.20 -0.96 17.91
N TYR A 495 11.69 -1.41 16.78
CA TYR A 495 10.96 -0.53 15.88
C TYR A 495 9.52 -0.40 16.38
N PHE A 496 9.13 0.79 16.81
CA PHE A 496 7.79 1.11 17.28
C PHE A 496 6.88 1.45 16.10
N THR A 497 5.79 0.69 15.94
CA THR A 497 4.91 0.84 14.77
C THR A 497 3.90 1.98 14.89
N GLY A 498 3.61 2.42 16.11
CA GLY A 498 2.50 3.34 16.40
C GLY A 498 1.12 2.70 16.29
N ASP A 499 1.05 1.38 16.14
CA ASP A 499 -0.20 0.62 16.13
C ASP A 499 -0.34 -0.20 17.41
N GLY A 500 -1.58 -0.40 17.86
CA GLY A 500 -1.94 -1.39 18.86
C GLY A 500 -2.29 -2.72 18.19
N ALA A 501 -2.03 -3.81 18.89
CA ALA A 501 -2.46 -5.13 18.45
C ALA A 501 -2.79 -6.04 19.62
N ARG A 502 -3.60 -7.06 19.37
CA ARG A 502 -3.78 -8.19 20.26
C ARG A 502 -3.33 -9.49 19.61
N ARG A 503 -2.86 -10.41 20.42
CA ARG A 503 -2.57 -11.79 20.01
C ARG A 503 -3.58 -12.71 20.68
N ASP A 504 -4.40 -13.41 19.89
CA ASP A 504 -5.47 -14.26 20.40
C ASP A 504 -4.96 -15.60 20.97
N LYS A 505 -5.89 -16.48 21.39
CA LYS A 505 -5.57 -17.80 21.97
C LYS A 505 -4.75 -18.71 21.04
N ASP A 506 -4.90 -18.53 19.75
CA ASP A 506 -4.24 -19.33 18.71
C ASP A 506 -2.94 -18.67 18.21
N GLY A 507 -2.56 -17.51 18.78
CA GLY A 507 -1.36 -16.78 18.44
C GLY A 507 -1.52 -15.79 17.26
N TYR A 508 -2.73 -15.60 16.75
CA TYR A 508 -3.02 -14.72 15.62
C TYR A 508 -3.05 -13.25 16.03
N TYR A 509 -2.43 -12.41 15.19
CA TYR A 509 -2.39 -10.96 15.38
C TYR A 509 -3.62 -10.28 14.79
N TRP A 510 -4.18 -9.37 15.60
CA TRP A 510 -5.29 -8.51 15.26
C TRP A 510 -4.87 -7.09 15.49
N ILE A 511 -4.92 -6.25 14.47
CA ILE A 511 -4.59 -4.83 14.59
C ILE A 511 -5.79 -4.12 15.19
N THR A 512 -5.55 -3.37 16.26
CA THR A 512 -6.63 -2.68 17.01
C THR A 512 -6.75 -1.19 16.65
N GLY A 513 -5.84 -0.69 15.82
CA GLY A 513 -5.82 0.70 15.35
C GLY A 513 -4.55 1.45 15.77
N ARG A 514 -4.51 2.74 15.45
CA ARG A 514 -3.40 3.63 15.82
C ARG A 514 -3.40 3.90 17.31
N VAL A 515 -2.21 3.99 17.90
CA VAL A 515 -2.04 4.31 19.33
C VAL A 515 -2.49 5.75 19.64
N ASP A 516 -2.35 6.65 18.69
CA ASP A 516 -2.82 8.03 18.75
C ASP A 516 -4.34 8.18 18.58
N ASP A 517 -5.02 7.17 18.00
CA ASP A 517 -6.48 7.11 17.84
C ASP A 517 -7.20 6.39 19.00
N VAL A 518 -6.58 6.32 20.17
CA VAL A 518 -7.13 5.68 21.36
C VAL A 518 -7.93 6.67 22.19
N LEU A 519 -9.15 6.28 22.55
CA LEU A 519 -10.03 7.03 23.45
C LEU A 519 -9.74 6.66 24.91
N ASN A 520 -9.67 7.66 25.79
CA ASN A 520 -9.56 7.47 27.24
C ASN A 520 -10.93 7.68 27.91
N ILE A 521 -11.69 6.61 28.02
CA ILE A 521 -13.05 6.65 28.58
C ILE A 521 -13.01 6.16 30.02
N SER A 522 -13.21 7.04 30.97
CA SER A 522 -13.21 6.70 32.41
C SER A 522 -11.96 5.93 32.87
N GLY A 523 -10.79 6.23 32.29
CA GLY A 523 -9.52 5.55 32.58
C GLY A 523 -9.29 4.26 31.80
N HIS A 524 -10.20 3.87 30.91
CA HIS A 524 -10.01 2.75 29.98
C HIS A 524 -9.58 3.26 28.60
N ARG A 525 -8.51 2.66 28.06
CA ARG A 525 -8.06 2.92 26.69
C ARG A 525 -8.84 2.02 25.73
N ILE A 526 -9.58 2.61 24.81
CA ILE A 526 -10.42 1.92 23.83
C ILE A 526 -10.02 2.42 22.44
N GLY A 527 -9.64 1.52 21.55
CA GLY A 527 -9.35 1.86 20.16
C GLY A 527 -10.61 2.31 19.41
N THR A 528 -10.53 3.41 18.65
CA THR A 528 -11.66 3.86 17.82
C THR A 528 -12.12 2.76 16.88
N ALA A 529 -11.20 2.07 16.21
CA ALA A 529 -11.49 0.95 15.30
C ALA A 529 -12.25 -0.21 15.99
N GLU A 530 -12.02 -0.44 17.28
CA GLU A 530 -12.73 -1.49 18.03
C GLU A 530 -14.20 -1.12 18.23
N VAL A 531 -14.47 0.16 18.57
CA VAL A 531 -15.83 0.67 18.71
C VAL A 531 -16.55 0.72 17.38
N GLU A 532 -15.89 1.20 16.33
CA GLU A 532 -16.41 1.22 14.95
C GLU A 532 -16.77 -0.19 14.48
N GLY A 533 -15.88 -1.18 14.75
CA GLY A 533 -16.13 -2.58 14.44
C GLY A 533 -17.34 -3.16 15.16
N ALA A 534 -17.56 -2.76 16.40
CA ALA A 534 -18.72 -3.18 17.18
C ALA A 534 -20.02 -2.52 16.65
N ILE A 535 -19.98 -1.22 16.30
CA ILE A 535 -21.11 -0.51 15.69
C ILE A 535 -21.47 -1.12 14.33
N GLY A 536 -20.49 -1.43 13.49
CA GLY A 536 -20.69 -2.02 12.16
C GLY A 536 -21.36 -3.40 12.15
N LYS A 537 -21.42 -4.09 13.31
CA LYS A 537 -22.16 -5.36 13.45
C LYS A 537 -23.65 -5.18 13.72
N ALA A 538 -24.11 -3.97 13.99
CA ALA A 538 -25.53 -3.70 14.16
C ALA A 538 -26.26 -3.74 12.81
N THR A 539 -27.44 -4.39 12.80
CA THR A 539 -28.23 -4.54 11.57
C THR A 539 -28.60 -3.18 11.00
N GLY A 540 -28.38 -3.01 9.70
CA GLY A 540 -28.69 -1.76 8.99
C GLY A 540 -27.56 -0.73 8.99
N VAL A 541 -26.46 -0.94 9.70
CA VAL A 541 -25.28 -0.09 9.65
C VAL A 541 -24.38 -0.51 8.47
N ALA A 542 -23.97 0.46 7.65
CA ALA A 542 -23.02 0.25 6.58
C ALA A 542 -21.58 0.55 7.05
N GLU A 543 -21.40 1.67 7.77
CA GLU A 543 -20.07 2.11 8.20
C GLU A 543 -20.21 3.02 9.44
N ALA A 544 -19.16 3.05 10.26
CA ALA A 544 -19.06 3.98 11.39
C ALA A 544 -17.65 4.51 11.52
N ALA A 545 -17.54 5.80 11.87
CA ALA A 545 -16.32 6.45 12.33
C ALA A 545 -16.54 7.00 13.74
N VAL A 546 -15.54 6.87 14.60
CA VAL A 546 -15.65 7.25 16.01
C VAL A 546 -14.55 8.25 16.35
N VAL A 547 -14.93 9.32 17.06
CA VAL A 547 -14.01 10.31 17.61
C VAL A 547 -14.26 10.54 19.08
N GLY A 548 -13.21 10.91 19.80
CA GLY A 548 -13.32 11.38 21.18
C GLY A 548 -13.77 12.84 21.23
N PHE A 549 -14.60 13.19 22.21
CA PHE A 549 -14.89 14.56 22.53
C PHE A 549 -14.78 14.79 24.05
N PRO A 550 -14.49 16.03 24.51
CA PRO A 550 -14.42 16.33 25.94
C PRO A 550 -15.74 16.01 26.66
N HIS A 551 -15.67 15.23 27.73
CA HIS A 551 -16.83 14.84 28.54
C HIS A 551 -16.57 15.12 30.00
N GLU A 552 -17.47 15.86 30.69
CA GLU A 552 -17.26 16.36 32.07
C GLU A 552 -17.00 15.26 33.10
N ILE A 553 -17.62 14.08 32.94
CA ILE A 553 -17.53 12.99 33.91
C ILE A 553 -16.49 11.93 33.46
N LYS A 554 -16.44 11.59 32.17
CA LYS A 554 -15.64 10.47 31.64
C LYS A 554 -14.25 10.90 31.19
N GLY A 555 -13.94 12.20 31.18
CA GLY A 555 -12.76 12.79 30.54
C GLY A 555 -12.94 12.90 29.04
N GLN A 556 -13.17 11.79 28.35
CA GLN A 556 -13.60 11.72 26.96
C GLN A 556 -14.92 10.97 26.83
N GLY A 557 -15.78 11.43 25.94
CA GLY A 557 -16.97 10.73 25.47
C GLY A 557 -16.78 10.21 24.05
N ILE A 558 -17.61 9.29 23.62
CA ILE A 558 -17.59 8.67 22.31
C ILE A 558 -18.64 9.30 21.42
N TYR A 559 -18.19 9.90 20.31
CA TYR A 559 -19.06 10.41 19.25
C TYR A 559 -18.94 9.50 18.02
N ALA A 560 -20.05 8.86 17.64
CA ALA A 560 -20.11 7.98 16.49
C ALA A 560 -20.82 8.65 15.32
N PHE A 561 -20.17 8.71 14.17
CA PHE A 561 -20.77 9.02 12.88
C PHE A 561 -21.10 7.72 12.18
N VAL A 562 -22.34 7.54 11.75
CA VAL A 562 -22.83 6.26 11.22
C VAL A 562 -23.48 6.48 9.85
N THR A 563 -23.07 5.67 8.86
CA THR A 563 -23.78 5.54 7.58
C THR A 563 -24.65 4.29 7.61
N LEU A 564 -25.82 4.37 7.03
CA LEU A 564 -26.76 3.24 6.96
C LEU A 564 -26.74 2.56 5.60
N MET A 565 -27.10 1.28 5.57
CA MET A 565 -27.32 0.54 4.33
C MET A 565 -28.44 1.20 3.51
N THR A 566 -28.31 1.15 2.19
CA THR A 566 -29.32 1.70 1.27
C THR A 566 -30.69 1.11 1.57
N GLY A 567 -31.69 1.99 1.75
CA GLY A 567 -33.07 1.61 2.12
C GLY A 567 -33.33 1.49 3.62
N THR A 568 -32.31 1.66 4.45
CA THR A 568 -32.46 1.72 5.91
C THR A 568 -32.69 3.17 6.36
N VAL A 569 -33.62 3.37 7.28
CA VAL A 569 -33.95 4.69 7.86
C VAL A 569 -33.52 4.71 9.31
N ASP A 570 -32.91 5.82 9.74
CA ASP A 570 -32.55 6.04 11.13
C ASP A 570 -33.80 6.03 12.02
N ASN A 571 -33.77 5.21 13.05
CA ASN A 571 -34.85 5.09 14.02
C ASN A 571 -34.30 4.60 15.39
N THR A 572 -35.18 4.52 16.37
CA THR A 572 -34.84 4.08 17.74
C THR A 572 -34.29 2.65 17.76
N ASP A 573 -34.81 1.75 16.92
CA ASP A 573 -34.42 0.33 16.91
C ASP A 573 -32.96 0.17 16.46
N ILE A 574 -32.50 1.00 15.49
CA ILE A 574 -31.10 1.00 15.04
C ILE A 574 -30.18 1.54 16.13
N ASN A 575 -30.58 2.61 16.82
CA ASN A 575 -29.82 3.14 17.96
C ASN A 575 -29.66 2.10 19.06
N GLU A 576 -30.73 1.41 19.43
CA GLU A 576 -30.70 0.32 20.42
C GLU A 576 -29.83 -0.83 19.92
N GLY A 577 -29.95 -1.22 18.67
CA GLY A 577 -29.11 -2.25 18.05
C GLY A 577 -27.60 -1.92 18.08
N ILE A 578 -27.23 -0.66 17.83
CA ILE A 578 -25.86 -0.18 17.95
C ILE A 578 -25.38 -0.28 19.41
N MET A 579 -26.18 0.24 20.36
CA MET A 579 -25.83 0.21 21.78
C MET A 579 -25.69 -1.21 22.33
N ASP A 580 -26.57 -2.12 21.91
CA ASP A 580 -26.53 -3.53 22.29
C ASP A 580 -25.32 -4.25 21.68
N SER A 581 -25.02 -3.98 20.40
CA SER A 581 -23.84 -4.55 19.72
C SER A 581 -22.56 -4.15 20.43
N VAL A 582 -22.37 -2.85 20.70
CA VAL A 582 -21.19 -2.35 21.44
C VAL A 582 -21.10 -2.94 22.83
N THR A 583 -22.23 -3.02 23.54
CA THR A 583 -22.27 -3.58 24.91
C THR A 583 -21.86 -5.05 24.91
N LYS A 584 -22.37 -5.82 23.95
CA LYS A 584 -22.12 -7.26 23.84
C LYS A 584 -20.66 -7.57 23.45
N ILE A 585 -20.06 -6.75 22.61
CA ILE A 585 -18.74 -7.01 22.02
C ILE A 585 -17.62 -6.44 22.88
N ILE A 586 -17.78 -5.22 23.40
CA ILE A 586 -16.73 -4.51 24.15
C ILE A 586 -17.13 -4.35 25.62
N GLY A 587 -18.34 -3.89 25.86
CA GLY A 587 -18.84 -3.61 27.19
C GLY A 587 -19.60 -2.26 27.29
N PRO A 588 -20.35 -2.03 28.36
CA PRO A 588 -21.22 -0.85 28.50
C PRO A 588 -20.44 0.49 28.54
N HIS A 589 -19.16 0.46 28.89
CA HIS A 589 -18.31 1.63 28.99
C HIS A 589 -17.90 2.20 27.63
N ALA A 590 -17.98 1.39 26.56
CA ALA A 590 -17.66 1.79 25.18
C ALA A 590 -18.89 2.27 24.38
N LYS A 591 -20.05 2.38 25.00
CA LYS A 591 -21.26 2.90 24.33
C LYS A 591 -21.03 4.32 23.83
N PRO A 592 -21.38 4.61 22.57
CA PRO A 592 -21.40 5.99 22.09
C PRO A 592 -22.28 6.89 22.94
N ASP A 593 -21.75 8.04 23.35
CA ASP A 593 -22.50 9.08 24.04
C ASP A 593 -23.35 9.88 23.03
N LYS A 594 -22.91 9.94 21.80
CA LYS A 594 -23.62 10.60 20.68
C LYS A 594 -23.52 9.75 19.44
N ILE A 595 -24.62 9.65 18.69
CA ILE A 595 -24.68 9.04 17.37
C ILE A 595 -25.23 10.08 16.40
N GLN A 596 -24.53 10.27 15.29
CA GLN A 596 -24.97 11.12 14.17
C GLN A 596 -25.01 10.28 12.91
N TYR A 597 -26.17 10.24 12.27
CA TYR A 597 -26.30 9.62 10.95
C TYR A 597 -25.85 10.60 9.88
N THR A 598 -25.07 10.09 8.92
CA THR A 598 -24.52 10.88 7.81
C THR A 598 -24.61 10.08 6.50
N PRO A 599 -24.82 10.74 5.35
CA PRO A 599 -24.90 10.05 4.06
C PRO A 599 -23.57 9.42 3.64
N ALA A 600 -22.44 9.97 4.09
CA ALA A 600 -21.09 9.46 3.86
C ALA A 600 -20.18 9.88 5.01
N LEU A 601 -19.14 9.10 5.27
CA LEU A 601 -18.02 9.51 6.13
C LEU A 601 -17.02 10.34 5.31
N PRO A 602 -16.23 11.21 5.96
CA PRO A 602 -15.26 12.08 5.29
C PRO A 602 -14.09 11.32 4.62
#